data_98b9dc890878f48833eb1c017382fe23
#
_entry.id   98b9dc890878f48833eb1c017382fe23
#
_cell.length_a   1.000
_cell.length_b   1.000
_cell.length_c   1.000
_cell.angle_alpha   90.00
_cell.angle_beta   90.00
_cell.angle_gamma   90.00
#
_symmetry.space_group_name_H-M   'P 1'
#
loop_
_entity.id
_entity.type
_entity.pdbx_description
1 polymer ?
#
loop_
_entity_poly.entity_id
_entity_poly.type
_entity_poly.pdbx_seq_one_letter_code
_entity_poly.pdbx_strand_id
1 'polypeptide(L)'
;RLDGILIGSVEPIDGIEEEPAPEVPAHTMDLTKSDLINAHFADGSVGLETGGEMMTEEWTLFPGRYRVTLTGSGFDHSYIYARYGLINQETYKLDIDFTGIDPNEMTFEFTATEMLHYWRTAVHTLDDANVTVNSVTVEKVG
;
A
#
# COMPACT_ATOMS: atom_id res chain seq x y z
N ARG A 1 4.42 0.19 17.70
CA ARG A 1 4.85 1.17 16.71
C ARG A 1 5.99 0.61 15.89
N LEU A 2 5.86 0.64 14.58
CA LEU A 2 6.96 0.42 13.66
C LEU A 2 7.65 1.75 13.39
N ASP A 3 8.95 1.72 13.08
CA ASP A 3 9.73 2.93 12.83
C ASP A 3 9.11 3.78 11.72
N GLY A 4 8.76 5.02 12.05
CA GLY A 4 8.12 5.95 11.15
C GLY A 4 6.65 5.71 10.87
N ILE A 5 6.04 4.63 11.39
CA ILE A 5 4.66 4.25 11.10
C ILE A 5 3.90 3.89 12.38
N LEU A 6 2.67 4.40 12.47
CA LEU A 6 1.66 3.93 13.41
C LEU A 6 0.57 3.20 12.62
N ILE A 7 0.30 1.96 13.00
CA ILE A 7 -0.68 1.10 12.33
C ILE A 7 -2.01 1.20 13.05
N GLY A 8 -3.08 1.24 12.26
CA GLY A 8 -4.44 1.28 12.75
C GLY A 8 -5.03 2.69 12.71
N SER A 9 -6.24 2.79 13.24
CA SER A 9 -6.95 4.06 13.30
C SER A 9 -6.32 4.94 14.38
N VAL A 10 -5.74 6.05 13.97
CA VAL A 10 -5.21 7.06 14.89
C VAL A 10 -6.27 8.13 15.07
N GLU A 11 -6.78 8.27 16.29
CA GLU A 11 -7.71 9.35 16.57
C GLU A 11 -6.99 10.69 16.59
N PRO A 12 -7.65 11.76 16.08
CA PRO A 12 -7.10 13.10 16.19
C PRO A 12 -6.86 13.45 17.65
N ILE A 13 -5.80 14.18 17.91
CA ILE A 13 -5.54 14.68 19.26
C ILE A 13 -6.59 15.75 19.58
N ASP A 14 -7.36 15.54 20.66
CA ASP A 14 -8.40 16.47 21.07
C ASP A 14 -7.79 17.86 21.36
N GLY A 15 -8.45 18.90 20.85
CA GLY A 15 -8.07 20.29 21.11
C GLY A 15 -7.03 20.88 20.16
N ILE A 16 -6.55 20.10 19.21
CA ILE A 16 -5.77 20.64 18.11
C ILE A 16 -6.69 20.85 16.92
N GLU A 17 -6.96 22.12 16.62
CA GLU A 17 -7.54 22.44 15.32
C GLU A 17 -6.48 22.14 14.27
N GLU A 18 -6.64 21.02 13.61
CA GLU A 18 -5.88 20.79 12.41
C GLU A 18 -6.33 21.79 11.36
N GLU A 19 -5.40 22.62 10.90
CA GLU A 19 -5.62 23.29 9.64
C GLU A 19 -5.93 22.20 8.60
N PRO A 20 -6.98 22.39 7.80
CA PRO A 20 -7.22 21.42 6.74
C PRO A 20 -5.93 21.27 5.94
N ALA A 21 -5.36 20.07 5.99
CA ALA A 21 -4.22 19.75 5.15
C ALA A 21 -4.59 20.11 3.71
N PRO A 22 -3.67 20.72 2.95
CA PRO A 22 -3.94 20.95 1.54
C PRO A 22 -4.40 19.63 0.94
N GLU A 23 -5.53 19.66 0.23
CA GLU A 23 -6.03 18.48 -0.44
C GLU A 23 -4.95 17.92 -1.34
N VAL A 24 -4.35 16.83 -0.90
CA VAL A 24 -3.48 16.05 -1.76
C VAL A 24 -4.40 15.09 -2.49
N PRO A 25 -4.59 15.23 -3.80
CA PRO A 25 -5.42 14.31 -4.54
C PRO A 25 -4.87 12.89 -4.37
N ALA A 26 -5.78 11.92 -4.30
CA ALA A 26 -5.39 10.51 -4.27
C ALA A 26 -4.45 10.21 -5.45
N HIS A 27 -3.35 9.53 -5.17
CA HIS A 27 -2.44 9.09 -6.21
C HIS A 27 -2.72 7.64 -6.57
N THR A 28 -3.14 7.42 -7.80
CA THR A 28 -3.28 6.06 -8.34
C THR A 28 -1.94 5.64 -8.93
N MET A 29 -1.39 4.54 -8.41
CA MET A 29 -0.10 4.03 -8.87
C MET A 29 -0.17 3.61 -10.33
N ASP A 30 0.87 3.92 -11.08
CA ASP A 30 1.01 3.47 -12.46
C ASP A 30 1.50 2.01 -12.45
N LEU A 31 0.60 1.08 -12.71
CA LEU A 31 0.91 -0.34 -12.67
C LEU A 31 1.92 -0.76 -13.75
N THR A 32 2.06 0.02 -14.83
CA THR A 32 3.06 -0.27 -15.85
C THR A 32 4.50 -0.08 -15.35
N LYS A 33 4.67 0.64 -14.25
CA LYS A 33 5.97 0.87 -13.60
C LYS A 33 6.23 -0.09 -12.44
N SER A 34 5.39 -1.08 -12.25
CA SER A 34 5.57 -2.07 -11.19
C SER A 34 6.70 -3.05 -11.52
N ASP A 35 7.41 -3.49 -10.49
CA ASP A 35 8.32 -4.62 -10.60
C ASP A 35 7.51 -5.93 -10.50
N LEU A 36 7.69 -6.81 -11.47
CA LEU A 36 6.91 -8.03 -11.61
C LEU A 36 7.81 -9.26 -11.57
N ILE A 37 7.39 -10.25 -10.78
CA ILE A 37 8.00 -11.59 -10.72
C ILE A 37 6.87 -12.59 -10.93
N ASN A 38 6.97 -13.47 -11.92
CA ASN A 38 5.90 -14.40 -12.30
C ASN A 38 4.53 -13.70 -12.36
N ALA A 39 4.53 -12.52 -12.96
CA ALA A 39 3.36 -11.68 -13.10
C ALA A 39 3.50 -10.89 -14.40
N HIS A 40 2.38 -10.43 -14.93
CA HIS A 40 2.39 -9.66 -16.17
C HIS A 40 1.30 -8.59 -16.16
N PHE A 41 1.60 -7.49 -16.84
CA PHE A 41 0.63 -6.41 -17.05
C PHE A 41 -0.09 -6.64 -18.38
N ALA A 42 -1.40 -6.63 -18.35
CA ALA A 42 -2.24 -6.72 -19.55
C ALA A 42 -3.59 -6.06 -19.28
N ASP A 43 -4.09 -5.34 -20.27
CA ASP A 43 -5.43 -4.73 -20.24
C ASP A 43 -5.71 -3.87 -19.00
N GLY A 44 -4.70 -3.13 -18.54
CA GLY A 44 -4.82 -2.22 -17.39
C GLY A 44 -4.69 -2.88 -16.03
N SER A 45 -4.42 -4.18 -15.98
CA SER A 45 -4.30 -4.95 -14.73
C SER A 45 -3.02 -5.75 -14.68
N VAL A 46 -2.59 -6.10 -13.45
CA VAL A 46 -1.47 -7.02 -13.24
C VAL A 46 -2.04 -8.37 -12.82
N GLY A 47 -1.72 -9.40 -13.58
CA GLY A 47 -2.04 -10.79 -13.23
C GLY A 47 -0.83 -11.46 -12.61
N LEU A 48 -1.00 -12.04 -11.40
CA LEU A 48 0.02 -12.79 -10.71
C LEU A 48 -0.27 -14.27 -10.84
N GLU A 49 0.75 -15.04 -11.23
CA GLU A 49 0.70 -16.50 -11.27
C GLU A 49 1.23 -17.08 -9.95
N THR A 50 1.21 -18.40 -9.82
CA THR A 50 1.74 -19.10 -8.65
C THR A 50 3.14 -18.59 -8.30
N GLY A 51 3.33 -18.18 -7.05
CA GLY A 51 4.58 -17.57 -6.58
C GLY A 51 4.85 -16.19 -7.15
N GLY A 52 3.86 -15.57 -7.78
CA GLY A 52 4.00 -14.26 -8.38
C GLY A 52 4.00 -13.14 -7.35
N GLU A 53 4.67 -12.06 -7.70
CA GLU A 53 4.74 -10.85 -6.88
C GLU A 53 4.72 -9.62 -7.78
N MET A 54 3.96 -8.61 -7.35
CA MET A 54 4.09 -7.29 -7.91
C MET A 54 4.46 -6.29 -6.81
N MET A 55 5.26 -5.31 -7.16
CA MET A 55 5.62 -4.21 -6.27
C MET A 55 5.41 -2.91 -7.04
N THR A 56 4.60 -2.01 -6.51
CA THR A 56 4.26 -0.76 -7.18
C THR A 56 5.47 0.14 -7.38
N GLU A 57 5.31 1.18 -8.19
CA GLU A 57 6.31 2.23 -8.33
C GLU A 57 6.64 2.89 -6.98
N GLU A 58 7.81 3.48 -6.89
CA GLU A 58 8.24 4.19 -5.71
C GLU A 58 7.53 5.54 -5.57
N TRP A 59 7.12 5.85 -4.35
CA TRP A 59 6.46 7.11 -4.04
C TRP A 59 6.95 7.66 -2.71
N THR A 60 7.13 8.96 -2.61
CA THR A 60 7.53 9.61 -1.36
C THR A 60 6.29 10.09 -0.63
N LEU A 61 6.16 9.71 0.64
CA LEU A 61 5.07 10.14 1.51
C LEU A 61 5.60 11.07 2.60
N PHE A 62 4.98 12.23 2.70
CA PHE A 62 5.25 13.19 3.79
C PHE A 62 4.47 12.78 5.04
N PRO A 63 4.84 13.28 6.24
CA PRO A 63 4.10 12.95 7.45
C PRO A 63 2.61 13.22 7.30
N GLY A 64 1.81 12.27 7.78
CA GLY A 64 0.36 12.35 7.69
C GLY A 64 -0.29 10.98 7.77
N ARG A 65 -1.60 10.97 7.71
CA ARG A 65 -2.40 9.75 7.70
C ARG A 65 -2.80 9.39 6.28
N TYR A 66 -2.63 8.13 5.93
CA TYR A 66 -2.85 7.64 4.58
C TYR A 66 -3.76 6.43 4.56
N ARG A 67 -4.49 6.31 3.46
CA ARG A 67 -5.26 5.12 3.12
C ARG A 67 -4.73 4.56 1.80
N VAL A 68 -4.48 3.25 1.79
CA VAL A 68 -4.13 2.52 0.57
C VAL A 68 -5.28 1.61 0.22
N THR A 69 -5.76 1.69 -1.01
CA THR A 69 -6.84 0.86 -1.52
C THR A 69 -6.36 0.08 -2.73
N LEU A 70 -6.53 -1.23 -2.68
CA LEU A 70 -6.25 -2.13 -3.79
C LEU A 70 -7.56 -2.70 -4.30
N THR A 71 -7.73 -2.72 -5.60
CA THR A 71 -8.86 -3.40 -6.24
C THR A 71 -8.35 -4.49 -7.16
N GLY A 72 -9.10 -5.57 -7.29
CA GLY A 72 -8.72 -6.69 -8.13
C GLY A 72 -9.52 -7.93 -7.81
N SER A 73 -8.84 -9.08 -7.72
CA SER A 73 -9.46 -10.34 -7.36
C SER A 73 -8.43 -11.30 -6.73
N GLY A 74 -8.92 -12.23 -5.91
CA GLY A 74 -8.10 -13.26 -5.30
C GLY A 74 -7.25 -12.79 -4.12
N PHE A 75 -7.54 -11.63 -3.53
CA PHE A 75 -6.75 -11.08 -2.44
C PHE A 75 -6.76 -11.96 -1.19
N ASP A 76 -7.79 -12.77 -0.99
CA ASP A 76 -7.85 -13.77 0.07
C ASP A 76 -6.79 -14.89 -0.07
N HIS A 77 -6.15 -14.98 -1.23
CA HIS A 77 -5.03 -15.87 -1.53
C HIS A 77 -3.71 -15.13 -1.70
N SER A 78 -3.61 -13.95 -1.16
CA SER A 78 -2.42 -13.11 -1.29
C SER A 78 -1.88 -12.67 0.05
N TYR A 79 -0.61 -12.28 0.02
CA TYR A 79 0.07 -11.61 1.11
C TYR A 79 0.42 -10.20 0.65
N ILE A 80 0.05 -9.21 1.45
CA ILE A 80 0.30 -7.82 1.10
C ILE A 80 1.24 -7.21 2.12
N TYR A 81 2.23 -6.48 1.63
CA TYR A 81 3.17 -5.78 2.45
C TYR A 81 3.58 -4.46 1.78
N ALA A 82 4.22 -3.61 2.55
CA ALA A 82 4.80 -2.38 2.02
C ALA A 82 6.28 -2.33 2.36
N ARG A 83 7.05 -1.66 1.51
CA ARG A 83 8.45 -1.30 1.77
C ARG A 83 8.61 0.19 1.73
N TYR A 84 9.46 0.71 2.58
CA TYR A 84 9.77 2.13 2.63
C TYR A 84 11.15 2.35 3.25
N GLY A 85 11.72 3.50 3.00
CA GLY A 85 12.97 3.93 3.63
C GLY A 85 12.74 5.15 4.52
N LEU A 86 13.59 5.31 5.51
CA LEU A 86 13.62 6.50 6.36
C LEU A 86 14.89 7.32 6.08
N ILE A 87 14.95 8.50 6.66
CA ILE A 87 16.08 9.41 6.47
C ILE A 87 17.42 8.81 6.94
N ASN A 88 17.39 7.84 7.86
CA ASN A 88 18.56 7.09 8.30
C ASN A 88 19.07 6.09 7.25
N GLN A 89 18.42 6.05 6.07
CA GLN A 89 18.74 5.16 4.96
C GLN A 89 18.45 3.68 5.21
N GLU A 90 17.84 3.33 6.32
CA GLU A 90 17.37 1.98 6.56
C GLU A 90 16.08 1.71 5.80
N THR A 91 15.93 0.48 5.33
CA THR A 91 14.74 0.03 4.62
C THR A 91 13.92 -0.86 5.55
N TYR A 92 12.63 -0.63 5.57
CA TYR A 92 11.69 -1.34 6.43
C TYR A 92 10.65 -2.07 5.60
N LYS A 93 10.13 -3.15 6.16
CA LYS A 93 9.02 -3.91 5.61
C LYS A 93 7.85 -3.86 6.59
N LEU A 94 6.69 -3.49 6.10
CA LEU A 94 5.45 -3.48 6.86
C LEU A 94 4.55 -4.60 6.36
N ASP A 95 4.34 -5.62 7.18
CA ASP A 95 3.40 -6.68 6.88
C ASP A 95 1.98 -6.21 7.20
N ILE A 96 1.08 -6.35 6.24
CA ILE A 96 -0.30 -5.97 6.41
C ILE A 96 -1.09 -7.22 6.77
N ASP A 97 -1.61 -7.23 8.00
CA ASP A 97 -2.44 -8.33 8.48
C ASP A 97 -3.90 -8.05 8.15
N PHE A 98 -4.49 -8.94 7.39
CA PHE A 98 -5.88 -8.84 6.98
C PHE A 98 -6.69 -9.99 7.58
N THR A 99 -7.59 -9.65 8.49
CA THR A 99 -8.62 -10.56 8.93
C THR A 99 -9.95 -10.14 8.29
N GLY A 100 -10.70 -11.09 7.73
CA GLY A 100 -11.99 -10.79 7.11
C GLY A 100 -11.90 -10.11 5.76
N ILE A 101 -11.02 -10.59 4.91
CA ILE A 101 -10.67 -9.98 3.63
C ILE A 101 -11.79 -10.09 2.61
N ASP A 102 -12.12 -8.95 1.96
CA ASP A 102 -12.85 -8.95 0.70
C ASP A 102 -11.87 -9.38 -0.41
N PRO A 103 -12.15 -10.46 -1.16
CA PRO A 103 -11.23 -10.91 -2.21
C PRO A 103 -11.05 -9.93 -3.37
N ASN A 104 -11.92 -8.94 -3.50
CA ASN A 104 -11.91 -7.99 -4.62
C ASN A 104 -11.43 -6.60 -4.25
N GLU A 105 -11.38 -6.29 -2.96
CA GLU A 105 -10.95 -4.98 -2.49
C GLU A 105 -10.24 -5.09 -1.15
N MET A 106 -9.13 -4.42 -1.03
CA MET A 106 -8.40 -4.33 0.22
C MET A 106 -8.05 -2.88 0.52
N THR A 107 -8.29 -2.49 1.76
CA THR A 107 -8.00 -1.14 2.22
C THR A 107 -7.28 -1.22 3.57
N PHE A 108 -6.21 -0.47 3.70
CA PHE A 108 -5.55 -0.31 5.00
C PHE A 108 -5.14 1.14 5.19
N GLU A 109 -5.03 1.55 6.45
CA GLU A 109 -4.62 2.89 6.84
C GLU A 109 -3.38 2.83 7.71
N PHE A 110 -2.55 3.85 7.59
CA PHE A 110 -1.38 4.01 8.44
C PHE A 110 -1.07 5.50 8.62
N THR A 111 -0.30 5.79 9.65
CA THR A 111 0.19 7.15 9.89
C THR A 111 1.70 7.19 9.71
N ALA A 112 2.16 8.02 8.78
CA ALA A 112 3.57 8.31 8.61
C ALA A 112 3.95 9.38 9.64
N THR A 113 4.86 9.03 10.56
CA THR A 113 5.34 9.95 11.60
C THR A 113 6.54 10.75 11.14
N GLU A 114 7.14 10.36 10.04
CA GLU A 114 8.22 11.06 9.36
C GLU A 114 8.11 10.78 7.86
N MET A 115 8.93 11.44 7.05
CA MET A 115 8.92 11.23 5.61
C MET A 115 9.31 9.80 5.28
N LEU A 116 8.47 9.13 4.49
CA LEU A 116 8.73 7.78 3.99
C LEU A 116 9.23 7.86 2.56
N HIS A 117 10.49 7.45 2.36
CA HIS A 117 11.09 7.40 1.04
C HIS A 117 10.78 6.06 0.38
N TYR A 118 10.62 6.06 -0.94
CA TYR A 118 10.50 4.85 -1.73
C TYR A 118 9.39 3.92 -1.25
N TRP A 119 8.25 4.51 -0.83
CA TRP A 119 7.09 3.70 -0.46
C TRP A 119 6.64 2.87 -1.66
N ARG A 120 6.50 1.58 -1.43
CA ARG A 120 6.01 0.61 -2.41
C ARG A 120 5.04 -0.33 -1.73
N THR A 121 3.93 -0.61 -2.40
CA THR A 121 2.97 -1.63 -1.95
C THR A 121 3.20 -2.88 -2.79
N ALA A 122 3.30 -4.03 -2.13
CA ALA A 122 3.56 -5.30 -2.79
C ALA A 122 2.44 -6.30 -2.54
N VAL A 123 2.14 -7.09 -3.56
CA VAL A 123 1.17 -8.19 -3.49
C VAL A 123 1.88 -9.46 -3.92
N HIS A 124 1.80 -10.49 -3.10
CA HIS A 124 2.42 -11.79 -3.34
C HIS A 124 1.39 -12.90 -3.24
N THR A 125 1.36 -13.81 -4.20
CA THR A 125 0.47 -14.96 -4.14
C THR A 125 0.96 -15.99 -3.14
N LEU A 126 0.04 -16.53 -2.32
CA LEU A 126 0.37 -17.49 -1.27
C LEU A 126 0.25 -18.95 -1.70
N ASP A 127 -0.54 -19.23 -2.72
CA ASP A 127 -0.84 -20.58 -3.17
C ASP A 127 -0.98 -20.63 -4.69
N ASP A 128 -1.61 -21.66 -5.20
CA ASP A 128 -1.79 -21.86 -6.64
C ASP A 128 -2.89 -20.96 -7.24
N ALA A 129 -3.48 -20.07 -6.45
CA ALA A 129 -4.52 -19.18 -6.95
C ALA A 129 -3.95 -18.04 -7.77
N ASN A 130 -4.71 -17.62 -8.76
CA ASN A 130 -4.38 -16.44 -9.52
C ASN A 130 -4.89 -15.18 -8.78
N VAL A 131 -4.03 -14.19 -8.67
CA VAL A 131 -4.37 -12.90 -8.08
C VAL A 131 -4.27 -11.84 -9.17
N THR A 132 -5.28 -10.99 -9.25
CA THR A 132 -5.28 -9.88 -10.21
C THR A 132 -5.35 -8.57 -9.45
N VAL A 133 -4.51 -7.62 -9.84
CA VAL A 133 -4.52 -6.26 -9.26
C VAL A 133 -4.95 -5.29 -10.36
N ASN A 134 -6.08 -4.64 -10.14
CA ASN A 134 -6.64 -3.66 -11.09
C ASN A 134 -6.17 -2.24 -10.78
N SER A 135 -6.03 -1.91 -9.50
CA SER A 135 -5.56 -0.59 -9.09
C SER A 135 -4.95 -0.61 -7.70
N VAL A 136 -4.03 0.31 -7.47
CA VAL A 136 -3.49 0.63 -6.15
C VAL A 136 -3.52 2.14 -6.02
N THR A 137 -4.27 2.64 -5.04
CA THR A 137 -4.41 4.08 -4.80
C THR A 137 -3.94 4.42 -3.40
N VAL A 138 -3.14 5.46 -3.28
CA VAL A 138 -2.68 6.00 -2.00
C VAL A 138 -3.27 7.40 -1.85
N GLU A 139 -4.00 7.63 -0.76
CA GLU A 139 -4.59 8.94 -0.49
C GLU A 139 -4.25 9.42 0.92
N LYS A 140 -4.05 10.71 1.05
CA LYS A 140 -3.87 11.33 2.36
C LYS A 140 -5.23 11.62 2.96
N VAL A 141 -5.51 11.10 4.15
CA VAL A 141 -6.83 11.17 4.80
C VAL A 141 -6.84 11.98 6.10
N GLY A 142 -5.72 12.58 6.44
CA GLY A 142 -5.69 13.41 7.64
C GLY A 142 -4.38 14.11 7.91
#